data_a3e804ae224769edcf953d6fabdd5d9f
#
_entry.id   a3e804ae224769edcf953d6fabdd5d9f
#
_cell.length_a   1.000
_cell.length_b   1.000
_cell.length_c   1.000
_cell.angle_alpha   90.00
_cell.angle_beta   90.00
_cell.angle_gamma   90.00
#
_symmetry.space_group_name_H-M   'P 1'
#
loop_
_entity.id
_entity.type
_entity.pdbx_description
1 polymer ?
#
loop_
_entity_poly.entity_id
_entity_poly.type
_entity_poly.pdbx_seq_one_letter_code
_entity_poly.pdbx_strand_id
1 'polypeptide(L)'
;ISIICRGTSACIEPIPANIDTRKTLTVSFVGKNPYLQKLLQAKSKDSTNVWNSILERGGSVQHLDFLSPEEKAVYKTSFEIDQRWLLEFAADRTPYIDQAQSLNLYIPADVDKWDLMMLHFQAWEKGIKSLYYLRSKSVQRAGFAGGVEADNTAEAAKFELSAGGQTDYEECLACQ
;
A
#
# COMPACT_ATOMS: atom_id res chain seq x y z
N ILE A 1 3.77 1.70 -17.10
CA ILE A 1 5.12 1.24 -16.68
C ILE A 1 5.03 -0.11 -15.98
N SER A 2 4.17 -0.27 -14.98
CA SER A 2 4.03 -1.52 -14.22
C SER A 2 3.68 -2.75 -15.07
N ILE A 3 3.04 -2.56 -16.22
CA ILE A 3 2.75 -3.65 -17.18
C ILE A 3 4.04 -4.14 -17.83
N ILE A 4 4.98 -3.24 -18.10
CA ILE A 4 6.26 -3.55 -18.76
C ILE A 4 7.24 -4.13 -17.74
N CYS A 5 7.29 -3.54 -16.55
CA CYS A 5 8.19 -3.94 -15.46
C CYS A 5 7.54 -4.97 -14.53
N ARG A 6 7.19 -6.13 -15.07
CA ARG A 6 6.53 -7.21 -14.32
C ARG A 6 7.27 -7.54 -13.02
N GLY A 7 6.55 -7.56 -11.91
CA GLY A 7 7.07 -7.96 -10.61
C GLY A 7 7.81 -6.87 -9.83
N THR A 8 7.82 -5.63 -10.32
CA THR A 8 8.30 -4.46 -9.59
C THR A 8 7.13 -3.62 -9.08
N SER A 9 7.42 -2.64 -8.21
CA SER A 9 6.42 -1.64 -7.81
C SER A 9 5.94 -0.85 -9.03
N ALA A 10 4.69 -0.44 -9.03
CA ALA A 10 4.12 0.45 -10.04
C ALA A 10 4.70 1.87 -9.96
N CYS A 11 5.30 2.23 -8.84
CA CYS A 11 5.86 3.53 -8.52
C CYS A 11 7.35 3.38 -8.20
N ILE A 12 8.00 4.49 -7.87
CA ILE A 12 9.41 4.50 -7.45
C ILE A 12 9.57 3.95 -6.01
N GLU A 13 8.52 3.99 -5.22
CA GLU A 13 8.49 3.46 -3.86
C GLU A 13 8.39 1.93 -3.87
N PRO A 14 8.73 1.28 -2.73
CA PRO A 14 8.49 -0.14 -2.52
C PRO A 14 7.03 -0.54 -2.69
N ILE A 15 6.78 -1.82 -2.87
CA ILE A 15 5.41 -2.33 -3.07
C ILE A 15 4.55 -2.10 -1.83
N PRO A 16 3.29 -1.66 -1.99
CA PRO A 16 2.40 -1.43 -0.86
C PRO A 16 1.87 -2.73 -0.23
N ALA A 17 1.90 -3.84 -0.97
CA ALA A 17 1.47 -5.16 -0.49
C ALA A 17 2.12 -6.27 -1.31
N ASN A 18 2.41 -7.44 -0.69
CA ASN A 18 2.94 -8.61 -1.37
C ASN A 18 1.86 -9.43 -2.10
N ILE A 19 0.60 -9.14 -1.86
CA ILE A 19 -0.55 -9.65 -2.58
C ILE A 19 -1.58 -8.53 -2.72
N ASP A 20 -2.12 -8.34 -3.91
CA ASP A 20 -3.15 -7.36 -4.19
C ASP A 20 -4.28 -7.95 -5.04
N THR A 21 -5.45 -7.38 -4.96
CA THR A 21 -6.57 -7.72 -5.84
C THR A 21 -6.82 -6.55 -6.78
N ARG A 22 -6.60 -6.77 -8.07
CA ARG A 22 -6.86 -5.80 -9.12
C ARG A 22 -8.19 -6.09 -9.77
N LYS A 23 -9.13 -5.16 -9.64
CA LYS A 23 -10.42 -5.23 -10.29
C LYS A 23 -10.36 -4.50 -11.62
N THR A 24 -10.76 -5.18 -12.69
CA THR A 24 -11.12 -4.56 -13.97
C THR A 24 -12.64 -4.48 -14.07
N LEU A 25 -13.17 -3.93 -15.15
CA LEU A 25 -14.62 -3.85 -15.37
C LEU A 25 -15.30 -5.23 -15.36
N THR A 26 -14.61 -6.27 -15.76
CA THR A 26 -15.19 -7.62 -15.97
C THR A 26 -14.58 -8.71 -15.09
N VAL A 27 -13.34 -8.56 -14.62
CA VAL A 27 -12.61 -9.63 -13.93
C VAL A 27 -11.77 -9.07 -12.78
N SER A 28 -11.64 -9.84 -11.71
CA SER A 28 -10.71 -9.58 -10.62
C SER A 28 -9.49 -10.48 -10.75
N PHE A 29 -8.30 -9.89 -10.70
CA PHE A 29 -7.03 -10.61 -10.73
C PHE A 29 -6.34 -10.49 -9.37
N VAL A 30 -5.85 -11.61 -8.88
CA VAL A 30 -4.98 -11.61 -7.70
C VAL A 30 -3.53 -11.50 -8.17
N GLY A 31 -2.90 -10.39 -7.83
CA GLY A 31 -1.47 -10.15 -8.06
C GLY A 31 -0.67 -10.65 -6.87
N LYS A 32 0.23 -11.61 -7.08
CA LYS A 32 1.18 -12.10 -6.06
C LYS A 32 2.57 -11.58 -6.39
N ASN A 33 3.35 -11.23 -5.35
CA ASN A 33 4.76 -10.92 -5.53
C ASN A 33 5.51 -12.17 -6.02
N PRO A 34 6.06 -12.19 -7.24
CA PRO A 34 6.65 -13.39 -7.83
C PRO A 34 7.91 -13.86 -7.11
N TYR A 35 8.64 -12.96 -6.47
CA TYR A 35 9.84 -13.29 -5.72
C TYR A 35 9.49 -13.96 -4.40
N LEU A 36 8.47 -13.43 -3.69
CA LEU A 36 7.94 -14.07 -2.49
C LEU A 36 7.35 -15.45 -2.82
N GLN A 37 6.64 -15.58 -3.94
CA GLN A 37 6.09 -16.86 -4.38
C GLN A 37 7.19 -17.91 -4.59
N LYS A 38 8.28 -17.55 -5.25
CA LYS A 38 9.44 -18.46 -5.43
C LYS A 38 10.04 -18.88 -4.09
N LEU A 39 10.16 -17.95 -3.14
CA LEU A 39 10.64 -18.26 -1.78
C LEU A 39 9.71 -19.23 -1.06
N LEU A 40 8.38 -18.99 -1.11
CA LEU A 40 7.38 -19.87 -0.50
C LEU A 40 7.39 -21.27 -1.14
N GLN A 41 7.58 -21.36 -2.46
CA GLN A 41 7.73 -22.64 -3.18
C GLN A 41 8.97 -23.40 -2.71
N ALA A 42 10.12 -22.71 -2.61
CA ALA A 42 11.36 -23.31 -2.13
C ALA A 42 11.23 -23.86 -0.68
N LYS A 43 10.40 -23.22 0.13
CA LYS A 43 10.09 -23.65 1.51
C LYS A 43 8.91 -24.64 1.59
N SER A 44 8.31 -25.04 0.47
CA SER A 44 7.08 -25.87 0.44
C SER A 44 5.91 -25.27 1.23
N LYS A 45 5.80 -23.93 1.21
CA LYS A 45 4.76 -23.15 1.92
C LYS A 45 3.87 -22.34 0.96
N ASP A 46 3.98 -22.54 -0.36
CA ASP A 46 3.11 -21.88 -1.34
C ASP A 46 1.72 -22.51 -1.35
N SER A 47 0.90 -22.11 -0.40
CA SER A 47 -0.47 -22.59 -0.23
C SER A 47 -1.47 -21.42 -0.18
N THR A 48 -2.71 -21.69 -0.55
CA THR A 48 -3.79 -20.70 -0.51
C THR A 48 -3.97 -20.12 0.89
N ASN A 49 -3.85 -20.94 1.93
CA ASN A 49 -4.00 -20.49 3.32
C ASN A 49 -2.93 -19.47 3.71
N VAL A 50 -1.67 -19.67 3.29
CA VAL A 50 -0.59 -18.70 3.54
C VAL A 50 -0.87 -17.40 2.79
N TRP A 51 -1.29 -17.45 1.54
CA TRP A 51 -1.63 -16.24 0.79
C TRP A 51 -2.84 -15.49 1.36
N ASN A 52 -3.85 -16.21 1.84
CA ASN A 52 -5.00 -15.59 2.50
C ASN A 52 -4.56 -14.89 3.80
N SER A 53 -3.70 -15.52 4.61
CA SER A 53 -3.18 -14.88 5.82
C SER A 53 -2.36 -13.62 5.52
N ILE A 54 -1.59 -13.60 4.42
CA ILE A 54 -0.88 -12.41 3.96
C ILE A 54 -1.87 -11.32 3.52
N LEU A 55 -2.93 -11.69 2.80
CA LEU A 55 -3.97 -10.76 2.36
C LEU A 55 -4.71 -10.13 3.54
N GLU A 56 -5.12 -10.92 4.52
CA GLU A 56 -5.78 -10.46 5.75
C GLU A 56 -4.92 -9.47 6.55
N ARG A 57 -3.58 -9.63 6.50
CA ARG A 57 -2.62 -8.73 7.12
C ARG A 57 -2.20 -7.56 6.20
N GLY A 58 -3.00 -7.25 5.17
CA GLY A 58 -2.74 -6.14 4.27
C GLY A 58 -1.48 -6.32 3.41
N GLY A 59 -1.13 -7.54 3.08
CA GLY A 59 0.03 -7.89 2.26
C GLY A 59 1.34 -8.02 3.03
N SER A 60 1.31 -7.97 4.37
CA SER A 60 2.47 -8.14 5.25
C SER A 60 2.84 -9.61 5.42
N VAL A 61 4.15 -9.88 5.51
CA VAL A 61 4.71 -11.22 5.79
C VAL A 61 5.26 -11.34 7.21
N GLN A 62 5.17 -10.28 8.02
CA GLN A 62 5.84 -10.22 9.33
C GLN A 62 5.33 -11.26 10.33
N HIS A 63 4.10 -11.76 10.15
CA HIS A 63 3.47 -12.78 10.99
C HIS A 63 3.87 -14.21 10.65
N LEU A 64 4.60 -14.45 9.57
CA LEU A 64 4.97 -15.80 9.12
C LEU A 64 6.21 -16.28 9.87
N ASP A 65 6.04 -17.20 10.81
CA ASP A 65 7.13 -17.67 11.69
C ASP A 65 8.21 -18.49 10.98
N PHE A 66 7.87 -19.08 9.83
CA PHE A 66 8.80 -19.87 9.02
C PHE A 66 9.74 -19.03 8.14
N LEU A 67 9.59 -17.71 8.10
CA LEU A 67 10.50 -16.79 7.42
C LEU A 67 11.56 -16.26 8.42
N SER A 68 12.81 -16.20 7.95
CA SER A 68 13.88 -15.60 8.74
C SER A 68 13.70 -14.08 8.89
N PRO A 69 14.34 -13.45 9.90
CA PRO A 69 14.28 -11.99 10.05
C PRO A 69 14.77 -11.23 8.81
N GLU A 70 15.79 -11.74 8.12
CA GLU A 70 16.31 -11.13 6.89
C GLU A 70 15.28 -11.25 5.76
N GLU A 71 14.64 -12.41 5.59
CA GLU A 71 13.59 -12.60 4.59
C GLU A 71 12.39 -11.68 4.85
N LYS A 72 11.98 -11.56 6.12
CA LYS A 72 10.92 -10.62 6.51
C LYS A 72 11.29 -9.17 6.21
N ALA A 73 12.55 -8.80 6.40
CA ALA A 73 13.04 -7.45 6.11
C ALA A 73 13.01 -7.13 4.61
N VAL A 74 13.32 -8.12 3.75
CA VAL A 74 13.28 -7.96 2.28
C VAL A 74 11.85 -7.74 1.76
N TYR A 75 10.86 -8.42 2.35
CA TYR A 75 9.47 -8.36 1.89
C TYR A 75 8.58 -7.41 2.71
N LYS A 76 9.17 -6.41 3.38
CA LYS A 76 8.41 -5.31 3.99
C LYS A 76 7.58 -4.58 2.95
N THR A 77 6.35 -4.25 3.32
CA THR A 77 5.49 -3.37 2.53
C THR A 77 5.89 -1.90 2.72
N SER A 78 5.46 -1.03 1.82
CA SER A 78 5.70 0.42 1.94
C SER A 78 5.22 1.00 3.29
N PHE A 79 4.16 0.44 3.86
CA PHE A 79 3.62 0.86 5.16
C PHE A 79 4.47 0.41 6.36
N GLU A 80 5.37 -0.55 6.18
CA GLU A 80 6.25 -1.10 7.23
C GLU A 80 7.66 -0.51 7.18
N ILE A 81 7.93 0.30 6.17
CA ILE A 81 9.20 1.00 5.98
C ILE A 81 9.09 2.41 6.56
N ASP A 82 10.12 2.84 7.28
CA ASP A 82 10.21 4.22 7.74
C ASP A 82 10.25 5.16 6.54
N GLN A 83 9.26 6.06 6.46
CA GLN A 83 9.08 6.96 5.32
C GLN A 83 10.23 7.97 5.16
N ARG A 84 11.00 8.20 6.21
CA ARG A 84 12.20 9.04 6.14
C ARG A 84 13.21 8.50 5.12
N TRP A 85 13.33 7.19 4.97
CA TRP A 85 14.20 6.59 3.95
C TRP A 85 13.72 6.87 2.53
N LEU A 86 12.40 6.93 2.30
CA LEU A 86 11.86 7.31 0.99
C LEU A 86 12.26 8.74 0.64
N LEU A 87 12.24 9.65 1.62
CA LEU A 87 12.66 11.03 1.45
C LEU A 87 14.16 11.14 1.21
N GLU A 88 15.00 10.38 1.95
CA GLU A 88 16.44 10.35 1.72
C GLU A 88 16.78 9.97 0.27
N PHE A 89 16.26 8.84 -0.19
CA PHE A 89 16.52 8.40 -1.57
C PHE A 89 15.94 9.34 -2.63
N ALA A 90 14.81 9.99 -2.35
CA ALA A 90 14.26 11.00 -3.25
C ALA A 90 15.14 12.27 -3.29
N ALA A 91 15.67 12.67 -2.14
CA ALA A 91 16.59 13.80 -2.05
C ALA A 91 17.89 13.52 -2.82
N ASP A 92 18.47 12.33 -2.68
CA ASP A 92 19.67 11.91 -3.41
C ASP A 92 19.48 11.96 -4.93
N ARG A 93 18.29 11.66 -5.42
CA ARG A 93 17.96 11.72 -6.85
C ARG A 93 17.67 13.13 -7.35
N THR A 94 17.19 14.02 -6.48
CA THR A 94 16.71 15.36 -6.85
C THR A 94 17.71 16.20 -7.66
N PRO A 95 19.04 16.22 -7.37
CA PRO A 95 20.01 16.97 -8.16
C PRO A 95 20.16 16.52 -9.61
N TYR A 96 19.74 15.29 -9.92
CA TYR A 96 19.87 14.67 -11.24
C TYR A 96 18.58 14.68 -12.04
N ILE A 97 17.53 15.32 -11.52
CA ILE A 97 16.19 15.35 -12.13
C ILE A 97 15.74 16.81 -12.24
N ASP A 98 15.42 17.25 -13.44
CA ASP A 98 14.93 18.62 -13.68
C ASP A 98 13.52 18.81 -13.13
N GLN A 99 12.66 17.81 -13.31
CA GLN A 99 11.27 17.82 -12.86
C GLN A 99 11.13 17.35 -11.40
N ALA A 100 9.94 17.45 -10.86
CA ALA A 100 9.63 16.86 -9.57
C ALA A 100 9.46 15.33 -9.68
N GLN A 101 9.59 14.62 -8.55
CA GLN A 101 9.31 13.21 -8.43
C GLN A 101 7.88 13.02 -7.91
N SER A 102 7.12 12.09 -8.52
CA SER A 102 5.80 11.68 -8.01
C SER A 102 5.98 10.76 -6.79
N LEU A 103 6.43 11.32 -5.68
CA LEU A 103 6.78 10.58 -4.47
C LEU A 103 5.56 10.46 -3.55
N ASN A 104 5.11 9.23 -3.30
CA ASN A 104 4.03 8.95 -2.36
C ASN A 104 4.59 8.63 -0.97
N LEU A 105 3.88 9.05 0.07
CA LEU A 105 4.15 8.66 1.44
C LEU A 105 3.08 7.67 1.92
N TYR A 106 3.50 6.69 2.72
CA TYR A 106 2.65 5.62 3.24
C TYR A 106 2.65 5.68 4.76
N ILE A 107 1.54 6.06 5.34
CA ILE A 107 1.43 6.28 6.78
C ILE A 107 0.30 5.44 7.39
N PRO A 108 0.37 5.07 8.66
CA PRO A 108 -0.76 4.50 9.38
C PRO A 108 -1.89 5.53 9.50
N ALA A 109 -3.12 5.04 9.70
CA ALA A 109 -4.29 5.93 9.82
C ALA A 109 -4.27 6.80 11.08
N ASP A 110 -3.58 6.34 12.11
CA ASP A 110 -3.42 6.94 13.43
C ASP A 110 -2.07 7.65 13.61
N VAL A 111 -1.43 8.03 12.50
CA VAL A 111 -0.15 8.75 12.54
C VAL A 111 -0.26 10.02 13.39
N ASP A 112 0.75 10.26 14.23
CA ASP A 112 0.83 11.51 14.98
C ASP A 112 1.03 12.71 14.04
N LYS A 113 0.32 13.79 14.29
CA LYS A 113 0.40 15.01 13.47
C LYS A 113 1.79 15.61 13.45
N TRP A 114 2.55 15.46 14.55
CA TRP A 114 3.92 15.94 14.64
C TRP A 114 4.84 15.12 13.72
N ASP A 115 4.73 13.80 13.74
CA ASP A 115 5.51 12.92 12.85
C ASP A 115 5.24 13.23 11.38
N LEU A 116 3.96 13.41 11.02
CA LEU A 116 3.58 13.82 9.67
C LEU A 116 4.18 15.17 9.28
N MET A 117 4.14 16.14 10.18
CA MET A 117 4.73 17.46 9.97
C MET A 117 6.25 17.36 9.77
N MET A 118 6.94 16.56 10.61
CA MET A 118 8.38 16.37 10.52
C MET A 118 8.81 15.73 9.20
N LEU A 119 8.03 14.81 8.64
CA LEU A 119 8.29 14.28 7.29
C LEU A 119 8.25 15.37 6.23
N HIS A 120 7.27 16.29 6.30
CA HIS A 120 7.20 17.40 5.36
C HIS A 120 8.35 18.40 5.53
N PHE A 121 8.76 18.70 6.76
CA PHE A 121 9.94 19.52 7.03
C PHE A 121 11.22 18.89 6.50
N GLN A 122 11.41 17.59 6.70
CA GLN A 122 12.55 16.86 6.16
C GLN A 122 12.57 16.91 4.63
N ALA A 123 11.42 16.72 3.98
CA ALA A 123 11.32 16.82 2.53
C ALA A 123 11.74 18.22 2.02
N TRP A 124 11.26 19.27 2.69
CA TRP A 124 11.59 20.65 2.36
C TRP A 124 13.08 20.95 2.60
N GLU A 125 13.60 20.59 3.78
CA GLU A 125 15.01 20.82 4.14
C GLU A 125 15.98 20.16 3.16
N LYS A 126 15.62 18.96 2.69
CA LYS A 126 16.41 18.21 1.72
C LYS A 126 16.23 18.65 0.26
N GLY A 127 15.45 19.69 0.01
CA GLY A 127 15.25 20.26 -1.31
C GLY A 127 14.39 19.41 -2.25
N ILE A 128 13.56 18.53 -1.72
CA ILE A 128 12.60 17.76 -2.52
C ILE A 128 11.55 18.74 -3.08
N LYS A 129 11.38 18.75 -4.40
CA LYS A 129 10.57 19.76 -5.10
C LYS A 129 9.06 19.60 -4.86
N SER A 130 8.57 18.38 -4.70
CA SER A 130 7.19 18.10 -4.36
C SER A 130 7.00 16.69 -3.78
N LEU A 131 5.95 16.52 -2.98
CA LEU A 131 5.36 15.23 -2.63
C LEU A 131 4.09 15.04 -3.47
N TYR A 132 3.60 13.81 -3.59
CA TYR A 132 2.43 13.49 -4.39
C TYR A 132 1.28 13.01 -3.49
N TYR A 133 0.96 11.72 -3.47
CA TYR A 133 -0.11 11.23 -2.62
C TYR A 133 0.36 10.91 -1.20
N LEU A 134 -0.45 11.27 -0.22
CA LEU A 134 -0.39 10.74 1.13
C LEU A 134 -1.35 9.54 1.19
N ARG A 135 -0.79 8.33 1.26
CA ARG A 135 -1.56 7.10 1.32
C ARG A 135 -1.66 6.63 2.76
N SER A 136 -2.86 6.58 3.30
CA SER A 136 -3.12 6.06 4.64
C SER A 136 -4.00 4.81 4.58
N LYS A 137 -3.81 3.89 5.52
CA LYS A 137 -4.75 2.80 5.76
C LYS A 137 -5.91 3.38 6.56
N SER A 138 -7.15 3.30 6.05
CA SER A 138 -8.30 3.72 6.85
C SER A 138 -8.54 2.70 7.97
N VAL A 139 -8.90 3.17 9.17
CA VAL A 139 -9.23 2.32 10.33
C VAL A 139 -10.38 1.36 10.01
N GLN A 140 -11.31 1.75 9.16
CA GLN A 140 -12.46 0.93 8.75
C GLN A 140 -12.10 -0.25 7.84
N ARG A 141 -11.01 -0.19 7.08
CA ARG A 141 -10.59 -1.31 6.22
C ARG A 141 -9.85 -2.41 6.97
N ALA A 142 -9.29 -2.12 8.13
CA ALA A 142 -8.65 -3.14 8.98
C ALA A 142 -9.66 -4.13 9.57
N GLY A 143 -10.94 -3.74 9.73
CA GLY A 143 -12.00 -4.61 10.23
C GLY A 143 -12.71 -5.46 9.16
N PHE A 144 -12.51 -5.18 7.87
CA PHE A 144 -13.24 -5.83 6.78
C PHE A 144 -12.46 -6.99 6.12
N ALA A 145 -11.23 -7.25 6.52
CA ALA A 145 -10.42 -8.34 5.99
C ALA A 145 -10.69 -9.70 6.63
N GLY A 146 -11.57 -9.77 7.64
CA GLY A 146 -11.98 -11.00 8.30
C GLY A 146 -13.35 -11.44 7.85
N GLY A 147 -13.46 -12.10 6.70
CA GLY A 147 -14.69 -12.81 6.33
C GLY A 147 -15.25 -12.45 4.97
N VAL A 148 -14.64 -12.93 3.92
CA VAL A 148 -15.36 -13.14 2.66
C VAL A 148 -15.22 -14.63 2.33
N GLU A 149 -16.16 -15.42 2.85
CA GLU A 149 -16.58 -16.62 2.14
C GLU A 149 -17.06 -16.19 0.76
N ALA A 150 -16.53 -16.85 -0.26
CA ALA A 150 -16.95 -16.64 -1.63
C ALA A 150 -18.38 -17.16 -1.79
N ASP A 151 -19.36 -16.32 -1.53
CA ASP A 151 -20.72 -16.55 -1.97
C ASP A 151 -20.98 -15.71 -3.22
N ASN A 152 -21.16 -16.45 -4.33
CA ASN A 152 -21.44 -15.94 -5.66
C ASN A 152 -22.92 -15.51 -5.77
N THR A 153 -23.32 -14.51 -5.02
CA THR A 153 -24.59 -13.83 -5.30
C THR A 153 -24.35 -12.34 -5.45
N ALA A 154 -24.31 -11.92 -6.72
CA ALA A 154 -24.30 -10.53 -7.10
C ALA A 154 -25.64 -9.89 -6.73
N GLU A 155 -25.78 -9.41 -5.51
CA GLU A 155 -26.76 -8.39 -5.18
C GLU A 155 -26.02 -7.07 -5.00
N ALA A 156 -26.23 -6.19 -5.98
CA ALA A 156 -25.81 -4.81 -5.92
C ALA A 156 -26.47 -4.15 -4.69
N ALA A 157 -25.69 -3.92 -3.64
CA ALA A 157 -26.12 -3.09 -2.54
C ALA A 157 -26.45 -1.70 -3.09
N LYS A 158 -27.71 -1.37 -3.20
CA LYS A 158 -28.20 -0.02 -3.43
C LYS A 158 -27.78 0.82 -2.24
N PHE A 159 -26.83 1.69 -2.47
CA PHE A 159 -26.47 2.72 -1.51
C PHE A 159 -27.60 3.77 -1.54
N GLU A 160 -28.52 3.69 -0.59
CA GLU A 160 -29.49 4.75 -0.36
C GLU A 160 -28.78 5.91 0.34
N LEU A 161 -28.59 7.00 -0.39
CA LEU A 161 -28.20 8.28 0.18
C LEU A 161 -29.35 8.76 1.08
N SER A 162 -29.22 8.61 2.39
CA SER A 162 -30.07 9.31 3.34
C SER A 162 -29.66 10.79 3.30
N ALA A 163 -30.49 11.61 2.66
CA ALA A 163 -30.39 13.06 2.74
C ALA A 163 -30.69 13.50 4.17
N GLY A 164 -29.71 14.06 4.87
CA GLY A 164 -29.96 14.70 6.15
C GLY A 164 -28.77 14.71 7.11
N GLY A 165 -27.77 15.47 6.79
CA GLY A 165 -26.71 15.88 7.70
C GLY A 165 -25.84 16.93 7.02
N GLN A 166 -26.07 18.20 7.34
CA GLN A 166 -25.16 19.27 6.95
C GLN A 166 -23.81 19.00 7.60
N THR A 167 -22.84 18.56 6.81
CA THR A 167 -21.43 18.56 7.19
C THR A 167 -20.83 19.85 6.69
N ASP A 168 -20.28 20.67 7.61
CA ASP A 168 -19.63 21.96 7.32
C ASP A 168 -18.25 21.84 6.62
N TYR A 169 -18.03 20.77 5.88
CA TYR A 169 -16.81 20.59 5.09
C TYR A 169 -17.18 20.39 3.63
N GLU A 170 -16.72 21.27 2.78
CA GLU A 170 -16.66 20.98 1.33
C GLU A 170 -15.67 19.83 1.12
N GLU A 171 -16.17 18.63 0.88
CA GLU A 171 -15.32 17.50 0.48
C GLU A 171 -14.69 17.81 -0.87
N CYS A 172 -13.38 17.86 -0.90
CA CYS A 172 -12.63 18.04 -2.14
C CYS A 172 -12.80 16.79 -3.02
N LEU A 173 -13.69 16.87 -3.99
CA LEU A 173 -13.95 15.80 -4.98
C LEU A 173 -12.74 15.46 -5.86
N ALA A 174 -11.66 16.24 -5.79
CA ALA A 174 -10.43 16.00 -6.56
C ALA A 174 -9.51 14.94 -5.94
N CYS A 175 -9.82 14.43 -4.75
CA CYS A 175 -8.99 13.44 -4.03
C CYS A 175 -9.57 12.02 -4.05
N GLN A 176 -10.48 11.70 -4.99
CA GLN A 176 -10.96 10.33 -5.18
C GLN A 176 -10.09 9.53 -6.16
#